data_5b6986f96846071af95a19da3502d4a3
#
_entry.id   5b6986f96846071af95a19da3502d4a3
#
_cell.length_a   1.000
_cell.length_b   1.000
_cell.length_c   1.000
_cell.angle_alpha   90.00
_cell.angle_beta   90.00
_cell.angle_gamma   90.00
#
_symmetry.space_group_name_H-M   'P 1'
#
loop_
_entity.id
_entity.type
_entity.pdbx_description
1 polymer ?
#
loop_
_entity_poly.entity_id
_entity_poly.type
_entity_poly.pdbx_seq_one_letter_code
_entity_poly.pdbx_strand_id
1 'polypeptide(L)'
;PMKKSNFVTIADLSKEKIMYMIEMAQQFEKHPNRELLKGKIVATLFFEPSTRTRLSFETAANRLGARVIGFADPKITSGTKGEMLKDTILMVSNYADVIAMRHYIEGAAQYACEIAPIPIINAGDGAHQHPSQCMLDLYTIYQTQGTLENLNIFLVGDLKYGRTVHSLIMAMRHFNPTFHFIAPEELAMPNEYKLYCKENGIKFVEHTDFNEEIIADADIIYMTRVQKERFSDLMEYERVKNVYILKADMLTGVKPNMKILHPLPRVNEIAYDVDETPYAYYIQQARNGLYAREAIICDVLGITLEEIKADKTIIE
;
A
#
# COMPACT_ATOMS: atom_id res chain seq x y z
N PRO A 1 -10.19 16.67 25.41
CA PRO A 1 -8.98 16.11 24.78
C PRO A 1 -9.32 15.75 23.36
N MET A 2 -8.56 16.26 22.38
CA MET A 2 -8.72 15.87 20.98
C MET A 2 -8.46 14.37 20.87
N LYS A 3 -9.41 13.66 20.23
CA LYS A 3 -9.25 12.22 19.99
C LYS A 3 -8.04 12.05 19.06
N LYS A 4 -7.02 11.25 19.50
CA LYS A 4 -5.85 11.01 18.65
C LYS A 4 -6.25 10.37 17.32
N SER A 5 -5.57 10.74 16.25
CA SER A 5 -5.75 10.16 14.92
C SER A 5 -4.78 9.00 14.74
N ASN A 6 -5.25 7.90 14.12
CA ASN A 6 -4.44 6.73 13.79
C ASN A 6 -4.62 6.39 12.31
N PHE A 7 -3.71 5.59 11.77
CA PHE A 7 -3.84 5.06 10.42
C PHE A 7 -3.66 3.54 10.45
N VAL A 8 -4.75 2.80 10.55
CA VAL A 8 -4.73 1.35 10.80
C VAL A 8 -5.37 0.54 9.69
N THR A 9 -6.41 1.06 9.07
CA THR A 9 -7.14 0.38 7.98
C THR A 9 -7.59 1.37 6.94
N ILE A 10 -7.62 0.93 5.69
CA ILE A 10 -8.14 1.72 4.58
C ILE A 10 -9.66 1.57 4.42
N ALA A 11 -10.21 0.48 4.94
CA ALA A 11 -11.63 0.15 4.78
C ALA A 11 -12.56 1.18 5.44
N ASP A 12 -12.08 1.87 6.48
CA ASP A 12 -12.86 2.85 7.23
C ASP A 12 -12.76 4.27 6.68
N LEU A 13 -11.93 4.50 5.67
CA LEU A 13 -11.75 5.83 5.10
C LEU A 13 -12.91 6.21 4.18
N SER A 14 -13.43 7.42 4.36
CA SER A 14 -14.41 8.01 3.46
C SER A 14 -13.78 8.40 2.12
N LYS A 15 -14.62 8.59 1.11
CA LYS A 15 -14.19 9.15 -0.18
C LYS A 15 -13.45 10.47 -0.01
N GLU A 16 -14.01 11.34 0.82
CA GLU A 16 -13.46 12.67 1.12
C GLU A 16 -12.07 12.56 1.76
N LYS A 17 -11.91 11.64 2.71
CA LYS A 17 -10.62 11.43 3.38
C LYS A 17 -9.56 10.89 2.42
N ILE A 18 -9.92 9.94 1.56
CA ILE A 18 -9.02 9.41 0.53
C ILE A 18 -8.54 10.55 -0.39
N MET A 19 -9.46 11.36 -0.89
CA MET A 19 -9.12 12.48 -1.76
C MET A 19 -8.28 13.54 -1.04
N TYR A 20 -8.57 13.80 0.22
CA TYR A 20 -7.79 14.70 1.07
C TYR A 20 -6.33 14.24 1.20
N MET A 21 -6.13 12.95 1.45
CA MET A 21 -4.78 12.39 1.57
C MET A 21 -4.04 12.36 0.21
N ILE A 22 -4.76 12.16 -0.88
CA ILE A 22 -4.19 12.27 -2.23
C ILE A 22 -3.69 13.70 -2.47
N GLU A 23 -4.44 14.72 -2.12
CA GLU A 23 -4.02 16.12 -2.25
C GLU A 23 -2.79 16.42 -1.38
N MET A 24 -2.73 15.87 -0.16
CA MET A 24 -1.53 15.99 0.68
C MET A 24 -0.32 15.37 -0.01
N ALA A 25 -0.47 14.15 -0.54
CA ALA A 25 0.61 13.46 -1.25
C ALA A 25 1.09 14.26 -2.48
N GLN A 26 0.18 14.90 -3.21
CA GLN A 26 0.53 15.78 -4.33
C GLN A 26 1.42 16.96 -3.89
N GLN A 27 1.14 17.55 -2.73
CA GLN A 27 1.96 18.61 -2.19
C GLN A 27 3.37 18.12 -1.87
N PHE A 28 3.49 16.93 -1.30
CA PHE A 28 4.79 16.32 -0.99
C PHE A 28 5.54 15.87 -2.25
N GLU A 29 4.86 15.45 -3.30
CA GLU A 29 5.51 15.16 -4.57
C GLU A 29 6.17 16.42 -5.16
N LYS A 30 5.52 17.56 -5.06
CA LYS A 30 6.07 18.84 -5.52
C LYS A 30 7.28 19.27 -4.69
N HIS A 31 7.17 19.17 -3.37
CA HIS A 31 8.19 19.59 -2.42
C HIS A 31 8.26 18.62 -1.26
N PRO A 32 9.03 17.52 -1.39
CA PRO A 32 9.09 16.48 -0.36
C PRO A 32 9.96 16.85 0.86
N ASN A 33 10.89 17.79 0.69
CA ASN A 33 11.82 18.20 1.75
C ASN A 33 11.28 19.42 2.48
N ARG A 34 10.93 19.24 3.76
CA ARG A 34 10.33 20.29 4.59
C ARG A 34 10.76 20.13 6.03
N GLU A 35 10.56 21.14 6.84
CA GLU A 35 10.78 21.06 8.29
C GLU A 35 9.47 21.05 9.09
N LEU A 36 8.38 20.55 8.51
CA LEU A 36 7.06 20.47 9.15
C LEU A 36 7.08 19.69 10.48
N LEU A 37 7.93 18.68 10.58
CA LEU A 37 8.03 17.81 11.75
C LEU A 37 9.31 18.05 12.55
N LYS A 38 9.91 19.22 12.41
CA LYS A 38 11.08 19.59 13.20
C LYS A 38 10.77 19.49 14.70
N GLY A 39 11.64 18.79 15.43
CA GLY A 39 11.46 18.53 16.86
C GLY A 39 10.60 17.32 17.19
N LYS A 40 9.98 16.68 16.21
CA LYS A 40 9.21 15.45 16.40
C LYS A 40 10.10 14.21 16.24
N ILE A 41 9.70 13.13 16.90
CA ILE A 41 10.36 11.83 16.80
C ILE A 41 9.35 10.81 16.29
N VAL A 42 9.72 10.14 15.21
CA VAL A 42 8.96 9.04 14.62
C VAL A 42 9.63 7.73 14.99
N ALA A 43 8.90 6.82 15.61
CA ALA A 43 9.39 5.48 15.89
C ALA A 43 8.96 4.50 14.82
N THR A 44 9.91 3.70 14.31
CA THR A 44 9.64 2.61 13.38
C THR A 44 9.93 1.28 14.04
N LEU A 45 8.87 0.52 14.36
CA LEU A 45 8.96 -0.73 15.10
C LEU A 45 8.58 -1.90 14.18
N PHE A 46 9.60 -2.55 13.63
CA PHE A 46 9.39 -3.65 12.68
C PHE A 46 9.66 -4.99 13.36
N PHE A 47 8.59 -5.61 13.84
CA PHE A 47 8.60 -6.96 14.42
C PHE A 47 8.65 -8.04 13.33
N GLU A 48 8.36 -7.68 12.10
CA GLU A 48 8.47 -8.52 10.90
C GLU A 48 9.32 -7.77 9.88
N PRO A 49 10.29 -8.40 9.22
CA PRO A 49 11.15 -7.72 8.25
C PRO A 49 10.40 -7.15 7.06
N SER A 50 10.70 -5.91 6.71
CA SER A 50 10.22 -5.26 5.49
C SER A 50 11.14 -4.10 5.14
N THR A 51 12.10 -4.35 4.25
CA THR A 51 13.11 -3.34 3.90
C THR A 51 12.49 -2.11 3.24
N ARG A 52 11.65 -2.28 2.22
CA ARG A 52 11.06 -1.15 1.48
C ARG A 52 10.16 -0.29 2.35
N THR A 53 9.23 -0.90 3.07
CA THR A 53 8.28 -0.15 3.90
C THR A 53 9.00 0.61 5.01
N ARG A 54 9.95 -0.03 5.67
CA ARG A 54 10.74 0.61 6.71
C ARG A 54 11.54 1.80 6.17
N LEU A 55 12.32 1.59 5.11
CA LEU A 55 13.12 2.67 4.51
C LEU A 55 12.25 3.82 4.01
N SER A 56 11.08 3.53 3.47
CA SER A 56 10.14 4.54 3.00
C SER A 56 9.58 5.38 4.15
N PHE A 57 9.16 4.77 5.26
CA PHE A 57 8.71 5.52 6.44
C PHE A 57 9.84 6.35 7.06
N GLU A 58 11.02 5.78 7.19
CA GLU A 58 12.17 6.50 7.75
C GLU A 58 12.60 7.66 6.85
N THR A 59 12.59 7.46 5.53
CA THR A 59 12.88 8.52 4.56
C THR A 59 11.82 9.64 4.65
N ALA A 60 10.55 9.27 4.71
CA ALA A 60 9.46 10.24 4.85
C ALA A 60 9.63 11.10 6.12
N ALA A 61 9.91 10.47 7.25
CA ALA A 61 10.15 11.18 8.50
C ALA A 61 11.36 12.13 8.41
N ASN A 62 12.47 11.64 7.87
CA ASN A 62 13.69 12.44 7.71
C ASN A 62 13.47 13.64 6.76
N ARG A 63 12.77 13.45 5.64
CA ARG A 63 12.49 14.54 4.71
C ARG A 63 11.55 15.60 5.27
N LEU A 64 10.77 15.26 6.27
CA LEU A 64 9.89 16.19 6.98
C LEU A 64 10.58 16.87 8.18
N GLY A 65 11.86 16.59 8.42
CA GLY A 65 12.65 17.19 9.50
C GLY A 65 12.49 16.49 10.84
N ALA A 66 11.80 15.36 10.92
CA ALA A 66 11.70 14.55 12.13
C ALA A 66 12.98 13.76 12.37
N ARG A 67 13.14 13.31 13.60
CA ARG A 67 14.17 12.32 13.97
C ARG A 67 13.52 10.94 14.06
N VAL A 68 14.31 9.90 13.82
CA VAL A 68 13.81 8.52 13.76
C VAL A 68 14.51 7.67 14.81
N ILE A 69 13.73 6.90 15.54
CA ILE A 69 14.21 5.83 16.42
C ILE A 69 13.46 4.52 16.04
N GLY A 70 13.97 3.38 16.44
CA GLY A 70 13.25 2.14 16.23
C GLY A 70 14.16 0.93 16.07
N PHE A 71 13.57 -0.17 15.58
CA PHE A 71 14.29 -1.41 15.32
C PHE A 71 13.68 -2.10 14.09
N ALA A 72 14.50 -2.95 13.44
CA ALA A 72 14.12 -3.71 12.24
C ALA A 72 14.04 -5.21 12.50
N ASP A 73 14.49 -5.68 13.65
CA ASP A 73 14.52 -7.10 14.01
C ASP A 73 14.11 -7.27 15.47
N PRO A 74 13.03 -8.03 15.75
CA PRO A 74 12.60 -8.28 17.13
C PRO A 74 13.64 -9.02 17.98
N LYS A 75 14.59 -9.73 17.35
CA LYS A 75 15.65 -10.47 18.05
C LYS A 75 16.59 -9.58 18.85
N ILE A 76 16.69 -8.31 18.51
CA ILE A 76 17.54 -7.33 19.21
C ILE A 76 16.75 -6.49 20.23
N THR A 77 15.48 -6.82 20.46
CA THR A 77 14.59 -6.09 21.35
C THR A 77 14.43 -6.78 22.69
N SER A 78 13.85 -6.07 23.67
CA SER A 78 13.47 -6.62 24.97
C SER A 78 12.42 -7.74 24.88
N GLY A 79 11.78 -7.95 23.75
CA GLY A 79 10.89 -9.08 23.49
C GLY A 79 11.58 -10.43 23.67
N THR A 80 12.90 -10.50 23.39
CA THR A 80 13.72 -11.69 23.63
C THR A 80 13.87 -12.03 25.13
N LYS A 81 13.62 -11.06 26.01
CA LYS A 81 13.60 -11.22 27.45
C LYS A 81 12.19 -11.49 28.00
N GLY A 82 11.21 -11.64 27.12
CA GLY A 82 9.81 -11.87 27.48
C GLY A 82 8.95 -10.61 27.65
N GLU A 83 9.43 -9.44 27.23
CA GLU A 83 8.62 -8.23 27.28
C GLU A 83 7.40 -8.36 26.34
N MET A 84 6.23 -8.02 26.86
CA MET A 84 4.99 -8.08 26.07
C MET A 84 4.85 -6.84 25.19
N LEU A 85 4.11 -7.00 24.07
CA LEU A 85 3.85 -5.91 23.11
C LEU A 85 3.31 -4.65 23.79
N LYS A 86 2.39 -4.81 24.74
CA LYS A 86 1.82 -3.68 25.50
C LYS A 86 2.90 -2.82 26.14
N ASP A 87 3.84 -3.45 26.83
CA ASP A 87 4.90 -2.73 27.55
C ASP A 87 5.87 -2.05 26.56
N THR A 88 6.20 -2.72 25.45
CA THR A 88 7.01 -2.12 24.40
C THR A 88 6.35 -0.87 23.85
N ILE A 89 5.06 -0.92 23.52
CA ILE A 89 4.32 0.22 22.98
C ILE A 89 4.24 1.37 23.99
N LEU A 90 3.96 1.08 25.26
CA LEU A 90 3.88 2.11 26.29
C LEU A 90 5.24 2.75 26.56
N MET A 91 6.31 1.94 26.56
CA MET A 91 7.68 2.45 26.75
C MET A 91 8.09 3.37 25.59
N VAL A 92 7.91 2.93 24.35
CA VAL A 92 8.25 3.75 23.17
C VAL A 92 7.41 5.03 23.10
N SER A 93 6.16 4.98 23.57
CA SER A 93 5.28 6.16 23.64
C SER A 93 5.83 7.28 24.54
N ASN A 94 6.76 6.96 25.46
CA ASN A 94 7.46 7.98 26.24
C ASN A 94 8.50 8.75 25.41
N TYR A 95 8.96 8.19 24.31
CA TYR A 95 10.10 8.72 23.55
C TYR A 95 9.71 9.29 22.20
N ALA A 96 8.60 8.85 21.62
CA ALA A 96 8.18 9.22 20.28
C ALA A 96 6.85 9.97 20.26
N ASP A 97 6.62 10.67 19.17
CA ASP A 97 5.37 11.39 18.91
C ASP A 97 4.38 10.55 18.08
N VAL A 98 4.89 9.57 17.32
CA VAL A 98 4.11 8.64 16.52
C VAL A 98 4.88 7.34 16.35
N ILE A 99 4.15 6.23 16.25
CA ILE A 99 4.74 4.90 16.00
C ILE A 99 4.21 4.36 14.67
N ALA A 100 5.12 4.05 13.75
CA ALA A 100 4.83 3.22 12.58
C ALA A 100 5.29 1.80 12.89
N MET A 101 4.37 0.84 12.91
CA MET A 101 4.69 -0.53 13.32
C MET A 101 4.26 -1.56 12.28
N ARG A 102 5.09 -2.59 12.15
CA ARG A 102 4.78 -3.79 11.37
C ARG A 102 4.92 -5.01 12.26
N HIS A 103 3.89 -5.84 12.27
CA HIS A 103 3.84 -7.01 13.15
C HIS A 103 3.35 -8.25 12.38
N TYR A 104 3.79 -9.43 12.79
CA TYR A 104 3.39 -10.69 12.16
C TYR A 104 1.99 -11.17 12.60
N ILE A 105 1.44 -10.61 13.68
CA ILE A 105 0.10 -10.98 14.18
C ILE A 105 -0.95 -10.01 13.66
N GLU A 106 -2.02 -10.54 13.08
CA GLU A 106 -3.19 -9.74 12.69
C GLU A 106 -3.80 -9.05 13.91
N GLY A 107 -4.16 -7.77 13.74
CA GLY A 107 -4.77 -6.98 14.79
C GLY A 107 -3.78 -6.34 15.76
N ALA A 108 -2.47 -6.59 15.64
CA ALA A 108 -1.47 -6.00 16.54
C ALA A 108 -1.46 -4.46 16.49
N ALA A 109 -1.60 -3.88 15.30
CA ALA A 109 -1.67 -2.42 15.15
C ALA A 109 -2.94 -1.83 15.79
N GLN A 110 -4.07 -2.49 15.63
CA GLN A 110 -5.32 -2.07 16.29
C GLN A 110 -5.21 -2.15 17.80
N TYR A 111 -4.63 -3.22 18.32
CA TYR A 111 -4.35 -3.36 19.74
C TYR A 111 -3.44 -2.23 20.26
N ALA A 112 -2.39 -1.91 19.51
CA ALA A 112 -1.49 -0.81 19.86
C ALA A 112 -2.25 0.52 19.90
N CYS A 113 -3.18 0.76 18.98
CA CYS A 113 -4.03 1.96 18.99
C CYS A 113 -4.84 2.11 20.27
N GLU A 114 -5.33 1.01 20.81
CA GLU A 114 -6.17 1.00 22.02
C GLU A 114 -5.38 1.37 23.26
N ILE A 115 -4.09 1.01 23.32
CA ILE A 115 -3.26 1.19 24.50
C ILE A 115 -2.32 2.39 24.42
N ALA A 116 -1.89 2.80 23.23
CA ALA A 116 -0.91 3.86 23.05
C ALA A 116 -1.52 5.26 23.28
N PRO A 117 -0.86 6.13 24.03
CA PRO A 117 -1.29 7.54 24.15
C PRO A 117 -0.93 8.38 22.93
N ILE A 118 -0.11 7.87 22.02
CA ILE A 118 0.31 8.55 20.80
C ILE A 118 -0.26 7.86 19.55
N PRO A 119 -0.28 8.53 18.39
CA PRO A 119 -0.78 7.93 17.14
C PRO A 119 0.00 6.68 16.74
N ILE A 120 -0.73 5.72 16.16
CA ILE A 120 -0.19 4.50 15.58
C ILE A 120 -0.48 4.48 14.07
N ILE A 121 0.53 4.11 13.31
CA ILE A 121 0.44 3.84 11.87
C ILE A 121 0.69 2.35 11.66
N ASN A 122 -0.25 1.67 10.99
CA ASN A 122 -0.09 0.27 10.61
C ASN A 122 0.77 0.18 9.35
N ALA A 123 2.01 -0.29 9.50
CA ALA A 123 2.93 -0.56 8.39
C ALA A 123 2.85 -2.01 7.87
N GLY A 124 1.81 -2.73 8.27
CA GLY A 124 1.51 -4.11 7.88
C GLY A 124 1.32 -5.01 9.11
N ASP A 125 0.22 -5.75 9.16
CA ASP A 125 -0.08 -6.69 10.24
C ASP A 125 -0.41 -8.09 9.68
N GLY A 126 0.59 -8.95 9.68
CA GLY A 126 0.47 -10.31 9.16
C GLY A 126 0.06 -10.33 7.69
N ALA A 127 -0.88 -11.21 7.36
CA ALA A 127 -1.49 -11.30 6.03
C ALA A 127 -2.76 -10.45 5.88
N HIS A 128 -3.12 -9.68 6.91
CA HIS A 128 -4.41 -9.00 7.01
C HIS A 128 -4.45 -7.69 6.22
N GLN A 129 -3.65 -6.68 6.60
CA GLN A 129 -3.70 -5.38 5.96
C GLN A 129 -2.33 -4.73 5.77
N HIS A 130 -2.25 -3.91 4.72
CA HIS A 130 -1.11 -3.03 4.47
C HIS A 130 -1.66 -1.68 3.95
N PRO A 131 -2.24 -0.86 4.82
CA PRO A 131 -3.01 0.32 4.39
C PRO A 131 -2.15 1.40 3.70
N SER A 132 -0.88 1.54 4.06
CA SER A 132 -0.01 2.51 3.37
C SER A 132 0.31 2.10 1.93
N GLN A 133 0.37 0.79 1.64
CA GLN A 133 0.49 0.31 0.27
C GLN A 133 -0.77 0.64 -0.53
N CYS A 134 -1.94 0.42 0.05
CA CYS A 134 -3.20 0.79 -0.59
C CYS A 134 -3.25 2.29 -0.87
N MET A 135 -2.81 3.13 0.06
CA MET A 135 -2.81 4.58 -0.12
C MET A 135 -1.90 5.02 -1.26
N LEU A 136 -0.70 4.46 -1.35
CA LEU A 136 0.21 4.78 -2.47
C LEU A 136 -0.31 4.25 -3.80
N ASP A 137 -1.02 3.13 -3.81
CA ASP A 137 -1.66 2.60 -5.01
C ASP A 137 -2.76 3.55 -5.50
N LEU A 138 -3.62 4.02 -4.62
CA LEU A 138 -4.67 5.00 -4.94
C LEU A 138 -4.07 6.30 -5.48
N TYR A 139 -3.03 6.78 -4.83
CA TYR A 139 -2.33 7.99 -5.30
C TYR A 139 -1.74 7.79 -6.70
N THR A 140 -1.11 6.64 -6.94
CA THR A 140 -0.52 6.30 -8.25
C THR A 140 -1.59 6.20 -9.35
N ILE A 141 -2.72 5.58 -9.04
CA ILE A 141 -3.85 5.50 -9.99
C ILE A 141 -4.36 6.91 -10.32
N TYR A 142 -4.58 7.74 -9.30
CA TYR A 142 -5.01 9.13 -9.51
C TYR A 142 -3.99 9.94 -10.31
N GLN A 143 -2.71 9.83 -9.97
CA GLN A 143 -1.62 10.52 -10.65
C GLN A 143 -1.57 10.18 -12.15
N THR A 144 -1.77 8.91 -12.50
CA THR A 144 -1.67 8.44 -13.88
C THR A 144 -2.95 8.65 -14.69
N GLN A 145 -4.11 8.58 -14.05
CA GLN A 145 -5.41 8.64 -14.75
C GLN A 145 -6.10 10.01 -14.61
N GLY A 146 -5.67 10.84 -13.68
CA GLY A 146 -6.32 12.14 -13.40
C GLY A 146 -7.63 12.02 -12.62
N THR A 147 -8.05 10.80 -12.31
CA THR A 147 -9.28 10.48 -11.58
C THR A 147 -9.17 9.10 -10.97
N LEU A 148 -10.02 8.81 -9.98
CA LEU A 148 -10.27 7.44 -9.51
C LEU A 148 -11.61 6.89 -10.02
N GLU A 149 -12.43 7.73 -10.65
CA GLU A 149 -13.81 7.39 -11.03
C GLU A 149 -13.87 6.57 -12.31
N ASN A 150 -14.75 5.55 -12.32
CA ASN A 150 -15.16 4.80 -13.51
C ASN A 150 -14.00 4.11 -14.26
N LEU A 151 -13.00 3.65 -13.56
CA LEU A 151 -11.82 3.02 -14.17
C LEU A 151 -12.01 1.52 -14.35
N ASN A 152 -11.42 0.99 -15.43
CA ASN A 152 -11.26 -0.45 -15.66
C ASN A 152 -9.93 -0.88 -15.06
N ILE A 153 -9.99 -1.65 -13.97
CA ILE A 153 -8.83 -2.08 -13.21
C ILE A 153 -8.69 -3.59 -13.30
N PHE A 154 -7.59 -4.04 -13.87
CA PHE A 154 -7.27 -5.45 -14.06
C PHE A 154 -6.32 -5.90 -12.97
N LEU A 155 -6.76 -6.86 -12.16
CA LEU A 155 -5.97 -7.48 -11.09
C LEU A 155 -5.53 -8.86 -11.57
N VAL A 156 -4.22 -9.10 -11.64
CA VAL A 156 -3.67 -10.26 -12.33
C VAL A 156 -2.71 -11.05 -11.43
N GLY A 157 -2.89 -12.35 -11.38
CA GLY A 157 -1.96 -13.28 -10.76
C GLY A 157 -2.53 -13.96 -9.52
N ASP A 158 -1.98 -13.69 -8.35
CA ASP A 158 -2.44 -14.27 -7.09
C ASP A 158 -3.50 -13.36 -6.44
N LEU A 159 -4.76 -13.67 -6.69
CA LEU A 159 -5.88 -12.92 -6.13
C LEU A 159 -6.43 -13.57 -4.86
N LYS A 160 -5.97 -14.78 -4.54
CA LYS A 160 -6.42 -15.51 -3.35
C LYS A 160 -5.74 -15.01 -2.08
N TYR A 161 -4.43 -14.83 -2.11
CA TYR A 161 -3.62 -14.44 -0.96
C TYR A 161 -3.14 -12.98 -1.02
N GLY A 162 -3.43 -12.28 -2.10
CA GLY A 162 -2.96 -10.92 -2.37
C GLY A 162 -3.67 -9.87 -1.54
N ARG A 163 -3.19 -9.58 -0.33
CA ARG A 163 -3.79 -8.54 0.53
C ARG A 163 -3.83 -7.15 -0.10
N THR A 164 -2.89 -6.84 -1.00
CA THR A 164 -2.86 -5.55 -1.70
C THR A 164 -4.06 -5.37 -2.63
N VAL A 165 -4.44 -6.41 -3.37
CA VAL A 165 -5.61 -6.37 -4.26
C VAL A 165 -6.91 -6.34 -3.46
N HIS A 166 -6.99 -7.06 -2.33
CA HIS A 166 -8.16 -7.04 -1.46
C HIS A 166 -8.41 -5.65 -0.87
N SER A 167 -7.35 -5.01 -0.39
CA SER A 167 -7.43 -3.64 0.15
C SER A 167 -7.83 -2.64 -0.93
N LEU A 168 -7.31 -2.78 -2.14
CA LEU A 168 -7.64 -1.91 -3.26
C LEU A 168 -9.12 -2.00 -3.64
N ILE A 169 -9.69 -3.21 -3.68
CA ILE A 169 -11.12 -3.41 -3.93
C ILE A 169 -11.95 -2.63 -2.89
N MET A 170 -11.62 -2.78 -1.61
CA MET A 170 -12.36 -2.12 -0.54
C MET A 170 -12.27 -0.59 -0.62
N ALA A 171 -11.09 -0.06 -0.90
CA ALA A 171 -10.89 1.39 -1.03
C ALA A 171 -11.59 1.96 -2.26
N MET A 172 -11.60 1.23 -3.36
CA MET A 172 -12.19 1.68 -4.62
C MET A 172 -13.72 1.66 -4.65
N ARG A 173 -14.39 1.13 -3.62
CA ARG A 173 -15.87 1.09 -3.54
C ARG A 173 -16.52 2.46 -3.74
N HIS A 174 -15.81 3.52 -3.41
CA HIS A 174 -16.30 4.90 -3.51
C HIS A 174 -16.27 5.46 -4.94
N PHE A 175 -15.66 4.77 -5.90
CA PHE A 175 -15.26 5.36 -7.19
C PHE A 175 -15.83 4.65 -8.40
N ASN A 176 -16.80 3.76 -8.21
CA ASN A 176 -17.49 3.05 -9.29
C ASN A 176 -16.54 2.37 -10.31
N PRO A 177 -15.60 1.53 -9.86
CA PRO A 177 -14.70 0.82 -10.75
C PRO A 177 -15.38 -0.38 -11.43
N THR A 178 -14.78 -0.84 -12.51
CA THR A 178 -15.02 -2.18 -13.05
C THR A 178 -13.74 -2.98 -12.88
N PHE A 179 -13.78 -4.03 -12.09
CA PHE A 179 -12.64 -4.92 -11.90
C PHE A 179 -12.67 -6.07 -12.88
N HIS A 180 -11.51 -6.44 -13.38
CA HIS A 180 -11.28 -7.68 -14.08
C HIS A 180 -10.32 -8.53 -13.26
N PHE A 181 -10.80 -9.67 -12.79
CA PHE A 181 -10.01 -10.61 -11.99
C PHE A 181 -9.42 -11.66 -12.94
N ILE A 182 -8.11 -11.63 -13.10
CA ILE A 182 -7.39 -12.55 -14.00
C ILE A 182 -6.48 -13.43 -13.15
N ALA A 183 -6.85 -14.68 -12.96
CA ALA A 183 -6.12 -15.62 -12.13
C ALA A 183 -6.42 -17.05 -12.55
N PRO A 184 -5.47 -17.98 -12.28
CA PRO A 184 -5.81 -19.40 -12.38
C PRO A 184 -6.86 -19.75 -11.33
N GLU A 185 -7.57 -20.83 -11.54
CA GLU A 185 -8.64 -21.26 -10.63
C GLU A 185 -8.16 -21.41 -9.20
N GLU A 186 -6.94 -21.92 -9.02
CA GLU A 186 -6.32 -22.13 -7.70
C GLU A 186 -6.03 -20.84 -6.95
N LEU A 187 -5.88 -19.71 -7.66
CA LEU A 187 -5.57 -18.39 -7.10
C LEU A 187 -6.67 -17.38 -7.35
N ALA A 188 -7.88 -17.85 -7.64
CA ALA A 188 -9.03 -16.99 -7.90
C ALA A 188 -9.37 -16.10 -6.70
N MET A 189 -9.99 -14.96 -6.99
CA MET A 189 -10.49 -14.06 -5.96
C MET A 189 -11.43 -14.81 -5.01
N PRO A 190 -11.22 -14.74 -3.69
CA PRO A 190 -12.11 -15.40 -2.71
C PRO A 190 -13.55 -14.90 -2.79
N ASN A 191 -14.48 -15.79 -2.50
CA ASN A 191 -15.91 -15.47 -2.56
C ASN A 191 -16.31 -14.30 -1.66
N GLU A 192 -15.65 -14.12 -0.52
CA GLU A 192 -15.93 -13.00 0.40
C GLU A 192 -15.73 -11.63 -0.29
N TYR A 193 -14.71 -11.49 -1.14
CA TYR A 193 -14.46 -10.24 -1.86
C TYR A 193 -15.39 -10.07 -3.07
N LYS A 194 -15.79 -11.17 -3.71
CA LYS A 194 -16.82 -11.12 -4.74
C LYS A 194 -18.18 -10.73 -4.15
N LEU A 195 -18.51 -11.24 -2.97
CA LEU A 195 -19.71 -10.82 -2.24
C LEU A 195 -19.63 -9.35 -1.83
N TYR A 196 -18.48 -8.92 -1.34
CA TYR A 196 -18.24 -7.51 -1.04
C TYR A 196 -18.51 -6.61 -2.25
N CYS A 197 -18.03 -7.00 -3.42
CA CYS A 197 -18.28 -6.27 -4.66
C CYS A 197 -19.79 -6.18 -4.95
N LYS A 198 -20.50 -7.28 -4.86
CA LYS A 198 -21.96 -7.33 -5.08
C LYS A 198 -22.72 -6.44 -4.11
N GLU A 199 -22.36 -6.49 -2.82
CA GLU A 199 -23.01 -5.69 -1.77
C GLU A 199 -22.74 -4.18 -1.92
N ASN A 200 -21.61 -3.81 -2.52
CA ASN A 200 -21.22 -2.41 -2.72
C ASN A 200 -21.43 -1.90 -4.15
N GLY A 201 -22.12 -2.67 -4.99
CA GLY A 201 -22.40 -2.27 -6.37
C GLY A 201 -21.18 -2.18 -7.27
N ILE A 202 -20.11 -2.89 -6.95
CA ILE A 202 -18.87 -2.93 -7.71
C ILE A 202 -18.98 -4.00 -8.79
N LYS A 203 -18.81 -3.60 -10.05
CA LYS A 203 -18.83 -4.52 -11.20
C LYS A 203 -17.52 -5.28 -11.29
N PHE A 204 -17.59 -6.57 -11.60
CA PHE A 204 -16.41 -7.37 -11.87
C PHE A 204 -16.67 -8.46 -12.90
N VAL A 205 -15.61 -8.85 -13.60
CA VAL A 205 -15.59 -9.96 -14.56
C VAL A 205 -14.39 -10.84 -14.20
N GLU A 206 -14.57 -12.16 -14.26
CA GLU A 206 -13.49 -13.12 -14.00
C GLU A 206 -12.98 -13.72 -15.31
N HIS A 207 -11.65 -13.85 -15.43
CA HIS A 207 -10.97 -14.48 -16.55
C HIS A 207 -9.95 -15.47 -16.03
N THR A 208 -9.80 -16.61 -16.72
CA THR A 208 -8.71 -17.55 -16.48
C THR A 208 -7.59 -17.40 -17.52
N ASP A 209 -7.90 -16.81 -18.68
CA ASP A 209 -6.91 -16.52 -19.72
C ASP A 209 -6.30 -15.13 -19.53
N PHE A 210 -5.04 -15.01 -19.94
CA PHE A 210 -4.29 -13.75 -19.88
C PHE A 210 -3.64 -13.52 -21.24
N ASN A 211 -4.22 -12.64 -22.05
CA ASN A 211 -3.77 -12.34 -23.39
C ASN A 211 -4.05 -10.88 -23.77
N GLU A 212 -3.54 -10.44 -24.91
CA GLU A 212 -3.65 -9.05 -25.36
C GLU A 212 -5.08 -8.60 -25.61
N GLU A 213 -5.99 -9.49 -26.01
CA GLU A 213 -7.39 -9.13 -26.25
C GLU A 213 -8.10 -8.79 -24.94
N ILE A 214 -7.86 -9.58 -23.89
CA ILE A 214 -8.49 -9.40 -22.59
C ILE A 214 -8.06 -8.08 -21.96
N ILE A 215 -6.78 -7.72 -22.05
CA ILE A 215 -6.23 -6.52 -21.40
C ILE A 215 -6.40 -5.23 -22.19
N ALA A 216 -6.92 -5.29 -23.42
CA ALA A 216 -6.99 -4.14 -24.33
C ALA A 216 -7.76 -2.94 -23.76
N ASP A 217 -8.76 -3.18 -22.90
CA ASP A 217 -9.61 -2.12 -22.32
C ASP A 217 -9.17 -1.65 -20.93
N ALA A 218 -8.00 -2.08 -20.46
CA ALA A 218 -7.52 -1.72 -19.14
C ALA A 218 -7.10 -0.25 -19.05
N ASP A 219 -7.45 0.41 -17.96
CA ASP A 219 -6.84 1.67 -17.52
C ASP A 219 -5.64 1.37 -16.62
N ILE A 220 -5.77 0.37 -15.77
CA ILE A 220 -4.73 -0.10 -14.87
C ILE A 220 -4.62 -1.63 -14.99
N ILE A 221 -3.40 -2.12 -15.15
CA ILE A 221 -3.07 -3.52 -14.96
C ILE A 221 -2.22 -3.63 -13.70
N TYR A 222 -2.76 -4.26 -12.68
CA TYR A 222 -2.10 -4.46 -11.40
C TYR A 222 -1.61 -5.90 -11.32
N MET A 223 -0.31 -6.08 -11.51
CA MET A 223 0.33 -7.40 -11.46
C MET A 223 0.70 -7.77 -10.04
N THR A 224 0.59 -9.04 -9.72
CA THR A 224 0.95 -9.59 -8.41
C THR A 224 1.93 -10.75 -8.55
N ARG A 225 2.76 -10.94 -7.54
CA ARG A 225 3.67 -12.08 -7.45
C ARG A 225 2.91 -13.31 -6.95
N VAL A 226 3.13 -14.45 -7.59
CA VAL A 226 2.67 -15.75 -7.08
C VAL A 226 3.60 -16.15 -5.95
N GLN A 227 3.08 -16.20 -4.71
CA GLN A 227 3.86 -16.39 -3.50
C GLN A 227 4.10 -17.88 -3.25
N LYS A 228 5.32 -18.37 -3.51
CA LYS A 228 5.73 -19.77 -3.30
C LYS A 228 5.42 -20.25 -1.87
N GLU A 229 5.67 -19.40 -0.90
CA GLU A 229 5.47 -19.66 0.52
C GLU A 229 4.01 -19.95 0.93
N ARG A 230 3.05 -19.64 0.04
CA ARG A 230 1.62 -19.89 0.27
C ARG A 230 1.16 -21.27 -0.20
N PHE A 231 2.02 -22.00 -0.94
CA PHE A 231 1.67 -23.31 -1.47
C PHE A 231 2.18 -24.43 -0.54
N SER A 232 1.29 -25.31 -0.12
CA SER A 232 1.64 -26.54 0.59
C SER A 232 2.19 -27.60 -0.36
N ASP A 233 1.78 -27.58 -1.64
CA ASP A 233 2.21 -28.49 -2.68
C ASP A 233 3.08 -27.71 -3.69
N LEU A 234 4.38 -28.06 -3.76
CA LEU A 234 5.32 -27.44 -4.67
C LEU A 234 5.01 -27.76 -6.15
N MET A 235 4.36 -28.88 -6.44
CA MET A 235 3.95 -29.22 -7.81
C MET A 235 2.84 -28.28 -8.29
N GLU A 236 1.92 -27.91 -7.42
CA GLU A 236 0.89 -26.92 -7.73
C GLU A 236 1.52 -25.55 -8.01
N TYR A 237 2.48 -25.12 -7.17
CA TYR A 237 3.22 -23.88 -7.39
C TYR A 237 3.94 -23.89 -8.74
N GLU A 238 4.67 -24.98 -9.08
CA GLU A 238 5.37 -25.09 -10.34
C GLU A 238 4.43 -24.99 -11.55
N ARG A 239 3.21 -25.49 -11.43
CA ARG A 239 2.19 -25.42 -12.48
C ARG A 239 1.71 -24.00 -12.75
N VAL A 240 1.57 -23.16 -11.73
CA VAL A 240 0.95 -21.82 -11.85
C VAL A 240 1.94 -20.67 -11.90
N LYS A 241 3.19 -20.83 -11.48
CA LYS A 241 4.17 -19.73 -11.33
C LYS A 241 4.46 -18.96 -12.62
N ASN A 242 4.36 -19.60 -13.79
CA ASN A 242 4.69 -19.02 -15.08
C ASN A 242 3.46 -18.77 -15.98
N VAL A 243 2.25 -18.98 -15.46
CA VAL A 243 1.03 -18.92 -16.29
C VAL A 243 0.74 -17.48 -16.73
N TYR A 244 1.01 -16.51 -15.87
CA TYR A 244 0.68 -15.12 -16.13
C TYR A 244 1.93 -14.25 -16.16
N ILE A 245 2.60 -14.24 -17.31
CA ILE A 245 3.75 -13.37 -17.55
C ILE A 245 3.32 -12.28 -18.52
N LEU A 246 3.40 -11.02 -18.08
CA LEU A 246 3.14 -9.87 -18.94
C LEU A 246 4.40 -9.58 -19.76
N LYS A 247 4.22 -9.51 -21.08
CA LYS A 247 5.30 -9.23 -22.04
C LYS A 247 4.97 -8.01 -22.88
N ALA A 248 5.99 -7.33 -23.41
CA ALA A 248 5.81 -6.11 -24.19
C ALA A 248 4.95 -6.31 -25.44
N ASP A 249 5.03 -7.47 -26.08
CA ASP A 249 4.23 -7.78 -27.28
C ASP A 249 2.74 -7.86 -27.01
N MET A 250 2.32 -8.04 -25.75
CA MET A 250 0.92 -8.03 -25.35
C MET A 250 0.33 -6.61 -25.27
N LEU A 251 1.17 -5.58 -25.35
CA LEU A 251 0.77 -4.19 -25.10
C LEU A 251 0.44 -3.39 -26.38
N THR A 252 0.42 -4.04 -27.53
CA THR A 252 0.20 -3.35 -28.81
C THR A 252 -1.18 -2.75 -28.97
N GLY A 253 -2.21 -3.36 -28.38
CA GLY A 253 -3.61 -2.93 -28.48
C GLY A 253 -4.16 -2.22 -27.25
N VAL A 254 -3.32 -1.88 -26.26
CA VAL A 254 -3.79 -1.23 -25.03
C VAL A 254 -4.05 0.26 -25.22
N LYS A 255 -4.85 0.82 -24.33
CA LYS A 255 -5.16 2.27 -24.35
C LYS A 255 -3.91 3.11 -24.05
N PRO A 256 -3.77 4.31 -24.63
CA PRO A 256 -2.61 5.19 -24.38
C PRO A 256 -2.43 5.58 -22.92
N ASN A 257 -3.52 5.66 -22.14
CA ASN A 257 -3.51 6.02 -20.74
C ASN A 257 -3.19 4.86 -19.81
N MET A 258 -3.19 3.63 -20.29
CA MET A 258 -3.00 2.44 -19.48
C MET A 258 -1.63 2.47 -18.78
N LYS A 259 -1.62 2.09 -17.49
CA LYS A 259 -0.39 1.92 -16.71
C LYS A 259 -0.35 0.58 -16.00
N ILE A 260 0.85 0.03 -15.91
CA ILE A 260 1.13 -1.25 -15.25
C ILE A 260 1.69 -0.95 -13.87
N LEU A 261 1.04 -1.51 -12.85
CA LEU A 261 1.43 -1.40 -11.44
C LEU A 261 1.83 -2.77 -10.89
N HIS A 262 2.64 -2.75 -9.86
CA HIS A 262 3.07 -3.94 -9.12
C HIS A 262 3.54 -3.53 -7.74
N PRO A 263 3.11 -4.20 -6.66
CA PRO A 263 3.52 -3.81 -5.31
C PRO A 263 4.99 -4.14 -5.00
N LEU A 264 5.67 -4.91 -5.85
CA LEU A 264 7.03 -5.40 -5.69
C LEU A 264 7.23 -6.24 -4.40
N PRO A 265 8.21 -7.13 -4.31
CA PRO A 265 9.14 -7.46 -5.38
C PRO A 265 8.47 -8.25 -6.52
N ARG A 266 8.94 -8.03 -7.74
CA ARG A 266 8.59 -8.93 -8.87
C ARG A 266 9.63 -10.02 -9.00
N VAL A 267 9.21 -11.16 -9.55
CA VAL A 267 10.10 -12.26 -9.91
C VAL A 267 10.12 -12.42 -11.43
N ASN A 268 9.08 -13.03 -12.00
CA ASN A 268 9.01 -13.29 -13.44
C ASN A 268 7.67 -12.87 -14.07
N GLU A 269 6.73 -12.37 -13.28
CA GLU A 269 5.38 -12.04 -13.74
C GLU A 269 5.32 -10.82 -14.67
N ILE A 270 6.36 -9.98 -14.66
CA ILE A 270 6.55 -8.90 -15.64
C ILE A 270 7.89 -9.12 -16.31
N ALA A 271 7.88 -9.37 -17.61
CA ALA A 271 9.12 -9.53 -18.39
C ALA A 271 9.89 -8.22 -18.45
N TYR A 272 11.21 -8.30 -18.52
CA TYR A 272 12.06 -7.09 -18.50
C TYR A 272 11.87 -6.19 -19.72
N ASP A 273 11.40 -6.72 -20.85
CA ASP A 273 11.11 -5.92 -22.04
C ASP A 273 9.95 -4.91 -21.81
N VAL A 274 9.09 -5.15 -20.81
CA VAL A 274 8.02 -4.23 -20.42
C VAL A 274 8.59 -2.93 -19.82
N ASP A 275 9.75 -3.00 -19.16
CA ASP A 275 10.38 -1.86 -18.49
C ASP A 275 10.69 -0.70 -19.45
N GLU A 276 10.94 -1.00 -20.72
CA GLU A 276 11.26 -0.02 -21.75
C GLU A 276 10.01 0.57 -22.42
N THR A 277 8.83 0.12 -22.02
CA THR A 277 7.58 0.65 -22.58
C THR A 277 7.09 1.88 -21.81
N PRO A 278 6.27 2.74 -22.43
CA PRO A 278 5.68 3.88 -21.71
C PRO A 278 4.60 3.49 -20.69
N TYR A 279 4.25 2.21 -20.62
CA TYR A 279 3.21 1.68 -19.75
C TYR A 279 3.72 1.23 -18.38
N ALA A 280 5.00 0.90 -18.27
CA ALA A 280 5.63 0.49 -17.02
C ALA A 280 5.64 1.64 -16.01
N TYR A 281 5.00 1.44 -14.84
CA TYR A 281 4.89 2.50 -13.84
C TYR A 281 5.17 2.01 -12.40
N TYR A 282 5.58 0.78 -12.22
CA TYR A 282 5.77 0.16 -10.90
C TYR A 282 6.95 0.73 -10.11
N ILE A 283 7.97 1.30 -10.75
CA ILE A 283 9.07 1.96 -10.04
C ILE A 283 8.60 3.34 -9.54
N GLN A 284 7.90 4.10 -10.35
CA GLN A 284 7.30 5.38 -9.95
C GLN A 284 6.23 5.17 -8.87
N GLN A 285 5.47 4.07 -8.97
CA GLN A 285 4.54 3.65 -7.92
C GLN A 285 5.26 3.47 -6.58
N ALA A 286 6.39 2.76 -6.57
CA ALA A 286 7.19 2.57 -5.35
C ALA A 286 7.67 3.92 -4.79
N ARG A 287 8.09 4.84 -5.66
CA ARG A 287 8.49 6.20 -5.26
C ARG A 287 7.33 6.98 -4.64
N ASN A 288 6.12 6.81 -5.13
CA ASN A 288 4.93 7.45 -4.57
C ASN A 288 4.66 7.03 -3.13
N GLY A 289 5.23 5.91 -2.71
CA GLY A 289 5.20 5.47 -1.31
C GLY A 289 5.81 6.49 -0.36
N LEU A 290 6.85 7.21 -0.80
CA LEU A 290 7.43 8.30 -0.02
C LEU A 290 6.39 9.39 0.26
N TYR A 291 5.72 9.87 -0.77
CA TYR A 291 4.76 10.97 -0.67
C TYR A 291 3.50 10.58 0.11
N ALA A 292 2.99 9.38 -0.14
CA ALA A 292 1.86 8.84 0.61
C ALA A 292 2.19 8.68 2.10
N ARG A 293 3.38 8.23 2.44
CA ARG A 293 3.81 8.06 3.83
C ARG A 293 4.12 9.38 4.52
N GLU A 294 4.63 10.38 3.80
CA GLU A 294 4.71 11.75 4.32
C GLU A 294 3.32 12.28 4.69
N ALA A 295 2.34 12.07 3.81
CA ALA A 295 0.95 12.46 4.05
C ALA A 295 0.37 11.73 5.28
N ILE A 296 0.58 10.43 5.41
CA ILE A 296 0.09 9.63 6.53
C ILE A 296 0.67 10.12 7.86
N ILE A 297 1.97 10.34 7.92
CA ILE A 297 2.64 10.82 9.15
C ILE A 297 2.10 12.19 9.54
N CYS A 298 2.00 13.12 8.60
CA CYS A 298 1.47 14.46 8.87
C CYS A 298 0.01 14.42 9.33
N ASP A 299 -0.83 13.61 8.67
CA ASP A 299 -2.25 13.52 9.01
C ASP A 299 -2.47 13.01 10.44
N VAL A 300 -1.78 11.95 10.85
CA VAL A 300 -1.93 11.39 12.22
C VAL A 300 -1.38 12.34 13.29
N LEU A 301 -0.44 13.21 12.94
CA LEU A 301 0.09 14.25 13.84
C LEU A 301 -0.74 15.54 13.81
N GLY A 302 -1.86 15.55 13.10
CA GLY A 302 -2.78 16.68 13.08
C GLY A 302 -2.38 17.84 12.18
N ILE A 303 -1.42 17.64 11.28
CA ILE A 303 -1.04 18.65 10.30
C ILE A 303 -2.04 18.61 9.13
N THR A 304 -2.67 19.76 8.86
CA THR A 304 -3.71 19.87 7.84
C THR A 304 -3.15 20.12 6.43
N LEU A 305 -3.97 19.86 5.42
CA LEU A 305 -3.63 20.18 4.03
C LEU A 305 -3.33 21.67 3.85
N GLU A 306 -4.10 22.54 4.51
CA GLU A 306 -3.91 23.99 4.46
C GLU A 306 -2.55 24.39 5.05
N GLU A 307 -2.15 23.77 6.16
CA GLU A 307 -0.83 24.00 6.77
C GLU A 307 0.29 23.53 5.84
N ILE A 308 0.11 22.41 5.13
CA ILE A 308 1.09 21.92 4.15
C ILE A 308 1.21 22.88 2.97
N LYS A 309 0.09 23.37 2.45
CA LYS A 309 0.07 24.35 1.35
C LYS A 309 0.70 25.68 1.74
N ALA A 310 0.51 26.11 2.98
CA ALA A 310 1.04 27.37 3.51
C ALA A 310 2.47 27.25 4.03
N ASP A 311 3.04 26.05 4.05
CA ASP A 311 4.36 25.79 4.61
C ASP A 311 5.45 26.51 3.84
N LYS A 312 6.29 27.24 4.58
CA LYS A 312 7.44 27.99 4.03
C LYS A 312 8.78 27.33 4.40
N THR A 313 8.75 26.17 5.02
CA THR A 313 9.96 25.45 5.46
C THR A 313 10.53 24.51 4.39
N ILE A 314 10.10 24.70 3.14
CA ILE A 314 10.56 23.90 2.00
C ILE A 314 12.06 24.08 1.81
N ILE A 315 12.75 22.94 1.61
CA ILE A 315 14.20 22.87 1.34
C ILE A 315 14.36 22.38 -0.10
N GLU A 316 15.03 23.16 -0.94
CA GLU A 316 15.33 22.81 -2.34
C GLU A 316 16.52 21.83 -2.46
#